data_aeffea3ce90c6864261b83654ef3eadf
#
_entry.id   aeffea3ce90c6864261b83654ef3eadf
#
_cell.length_a   1.000
_cell.length_b   1.000
_cell.length_c   1.000
_cell.angle_alpha   90.00
_cell.angle_beta   90.00
_cell.angle_gamma   90.00
#
_symmetry.space_group_name_H-M   'P 1'
#
loop_
_entity.id
_entity.type
_entity.pdbx_description
1 polymer ?
#
loop_
_entity_poly.entity_id
_entity_poly.type
_entity_poly.pdbx_seq_one_letter_code
_entity_poly.pdbx_strand_id
1 'polypeptide(L)'
;KMEKPNKFRDSVAEVILTFGGTDQHDLSRIVYERIKEICKKYQVFVRIVTGPGYRGFTHLEKMVSETSGVSLTHATGVISSIMESADIAITSNGRTVYELAHMNIPGIVIPQHEREETHSFAREQNGFIKMEPYVEGMSLEKVPILLENLIINNQFRYTLFSRLEKFCFLGNKQRLLDKIFEKCIDRK
;
A
#
# COMPACT_ATOMS: atom_id res chain seq x y z
N LYS A 1 12.20 -16.74 1.62
CA LYS A 1 12.60 -16.08 2.87
C LYS A 1 11.32 -15.53 3.48
N MET A 2 11.02 -15.90 4.71
CA MET A 2 9.84 -15.37 5.41
C MET A 2 10.20 -13.96 5.88
N GLU A 3 9.48 -12.98 5.37
CA GLU A 3 9.62 -11.59 5.79
C GLU A 3 9.00 -11.42 7.18
N LYS A 4 9.64 -10.61 8.00
CA LYS A 4 9.09 -10.30 9.32
C LYS A 4 8.18 -9.08 9.20
N PRO A 5 7.00 -9.09 9.85
CA PRO A 5 6.18 -7.89 9.95
C PRO A 5 6.95 -6.71 10.51
N ASN A 6 6.65 -5.52 10.01
CA ASN A 6 7.27 -4.29 10.49
C ASN A 6 6.89 -4.02 11.95
N LYS A 7 7.78 -3.35 12.66
CA LYS A 7 7.49 -2.81 13.99
C LYS A 7 7.00 -1.36 13.86
N PHE A 8 6.13 -0.97 14.74
CA PHE A 8 5.72 0.43 14.81
C PHE A 8 6.90 1.34 15.12
N ARG A 9 6.97 2.47 14.41
CA ARG A 9 7.93 3.55 14.64
C ARG A 9 7.18 4.83 15.01
N ASP A 10 7.64 5.56 16.00
CA ASP A 10 6.99 6.80 16.44
C ASP A 10 7.06 7.91 15.36
N SER A 11 8.12 7.94 14.59
CA SER A 11 8.27 8.83 13.44
C SER A 11 8.09 8.09 12.12
N VAL A 12 7.47 8.74 11.15
CA VAL A 12 7.39 8.24 9.77
C VAL A 12 8.66 8.59 9.04
N ALA A 13 9.38 7.58 8.57
CA ALA A 13 10.57 7.75 7.74
C ALA A 13 10.29 7.49 6.27
N GLU A 14 9.35 6.58 5.96
CA GLU A 14 9.16 6.11 4.59
C GLU A 14 7.70 5.82 4.25
N VAL A 15 7.29 6.29 3.08
CA VAL A 15 5.98 5.99 2.46
C VAL A 15 6.20 5.16 1.20
N ILE A 16 5.51 4.02 1.08
CA ILE A 16 5.46 3.25 -0.17
C ILE A 16 4.21 3.63 -0.97
N LEU A 17 4.41 3.88 -2.26
CA LEU A 17 3.38 4.20 -3.23
C LEU A 17 3.35 3.13 -4.31
N THR A 18 2.21 2.40 -4.45
CA THR A 18 2.09 1.34 -5.44
C THR A 18 0.64 1.08 -5.83
N PHE A 19 0.36 1.06 -7.13
CA PHE A 19 -0.98 0.88 -7.69
C PHE A 19 -1.10 -0.41 -8.53
N GLY A 20 -0.31 -1.43 -8.17
CA GLY A 20 -0.39 -2.74 -8.78
C GLY A 20 0.29 -2.87 -10.14
N GLY A 21 -0.15 -3.85 -10.93
CA GLY A 21 0.56 -4.28 -12.14
C GLY A 21 0.52 -3.31 -13.31
N THR A 22 -0.57 -2.60 -13.50
CA THR A 22 -0.81 -1.79 -14.70
C THR A 22 -1.00 -0.30 -14.43
N ASP A 23 -1.52 0.06 -13.24
CA ASP A 23 -1.82 1.45 -12.86
C ASP A 23 -2.43 2.26 -14.01
N GLN A 24 -3.62 1.85 -14.44
CA GLN A 24 -4.27 2.34 -15.67
C GLN A 24 -4.56 3.84 -15.67
N HIS A 25 -4.72 4.43 -14.49
CA HIS A 25 -5.03 5.85 -14.30
C HIS A 25 -3.80 6.69 -13.94
N ASP A 26 -2.59 6.14 -14.04
CA ASP A 26 -1.35 6.85 -13.72
C ASP A 26 -1.32 7.42 -12.29
N LEU A 27 -1.95 6.69 -11.35
CA LEU A 27 -2.07 7.12 -9.96
C LEU A 27 -0.71 7.19 -9.26
N SER A 28 0.26 6.38 -9.67
CA SER A 28 1.64 6.47 -9.17
C SER A 28 2.22 7.87 -9.34
N ARG A 29 2.04 8.48 -10.52
CA ARG A 29 2.51 9.84 -10.80
C ARG A 29 1.61 10.89 -10.15
N ILE A 30 0.28 10.79 -10.38
CA ILE A 30 -0.67 11.80 -9.92
C ILE A 30 -0.63 11.94 -8.40
N VAL A 31 -0.62 10.83 -7.68
CA VAL A 31 -0.55 10.85 -6.21
C VAL A 31 0.80 11.34 -5.72
N TYR A 32 1.91 10.92 -6.37
CA TYR A 32 3.23 11.43 -6.01
C TYR A 32 3.31 12.96 -6.13
N GLU A 33 2.80 13.54 -7.22
CA GLU A 33 2.75 14.99 -7.41
C GLU A 33 1.98 15.72 -6.28
N ARG A 34 0.95 15.08 -5.73
CA ARG A 34 0.16 15.65 -4.63
C ARG A 34 0.84 15.56 -3.27
N ILE A 35 1.65 14.52 -3.04
CA ILE A 35 2.24 14.27 -1.71
C ILE A 35 3.69 14.75 -1.58
N LYS A 36 4.41 15.02 -2.67
CA LYS A 36 5.85 15.33 -2.66
C LYS A 36 6.21 16.48 -1.72
N GLU A 37 5.43 17.56 -1.68
CA GLU A 37 5.72 18.73 -0.84
C GLU A 37 5.51 18.41 0.66
N ILE A 38 4.52 17.60 1.00
CA ILE A 38 4.30 17.13 2.37
C ILE A 38 5.42 16.19 2.79
N CYS A 39 5.79 15.24 1.96
CA CYS A 39 6.91 14.33 2.24
C CYS A 39 8.22 15.11 2.43
N LYS A 40 8.48 16.12 1.59
CA LYS A 40 9.63 17.01 1.75
C LYS A 40 9.59 17.80 3.06
N LYS A 41 8.43 18.36 3.41
CA LYS A 41 8.22 19.13 4.67
C LYS A 41 8.57 18.31 5.90
N TYR A 42 8.19 17.04 5.92
CA TYR A 42 8.41 16.14 7.06
C TYR A 42 9.62 15.22 6.90
N GLN A 43 10.43 15.40 5.84
CA GLN A 43 11.62 14.60 5.55
C GLN A 43 11.31 13.10 5.41
N VAL A 44 10.13 12.78 4.86
CA VAL A 44 9.68 11.42 4.61
C VAL A 44 10.13 10.97 3.21
N PHE A 45 10.81 9.84 3.15
CA PHE A 45 11.25 9.26 1.87
C PHE A 45 10.07 8.58 1.16
N VAL A 46 9.96 8.74 -0.17
CA VAL A 46 8.90 8.12 -0.97
C VAL A 46 9.48 6.99 -1.81
N ARG A 47 8.97 5.77 -1.64
CA ARG A 47 9.28 4.64 -2.53
C ARG A 47 8.13 4.38 -3.47
N ILE A 48 8.33 4.67 -4.73
CA ILE A 48 7.35 4.37 -5.77
C ILE A 48 7.68 3.00 -6.37
N VAL A 49 6.70 2.11 -6.39
CA VAL A 49 6.83 0.77 -6.99
C VAL A 49 5.76 0.60 -8.06
N THR A 50 6.19 0.45 -9.30
CA THR A 50 5.29 0.24 -10.45
C THR A 50 5.42 -1.16 -11.02
N GLY A 51 4.32 -1.72 -11.47
CA GLY A 51 4.29 -3.04 -12.11
C GLY A 51 4.74 -3.03 -13.57
N PRO A 52 4.97 -4.22 -14.18
CA PRO A 52 5.51 -4.33 -15.54
C PRO A 52 4.56 -3.80 -16.63
N GLY A 53 3.27 -3.66 -16.34
CA GLY A 53 2.29 -3.11 -17.28
C GLY A 53 2.06 -1.61 -17.17
N TYR A 54 2.79 -0.91 -16.29
CA TYR A 54 2.65 0.53 -16.13
C TYR A 54 3.23 1.28 -17.33
N ARG A 55 2.38 2.07 -18.01
CA ARG A 55 2.75 2.79 -19.25
C ARG A 55 3.38 4.15 -19.01
N GLY A 56 3.17 4.76 -17.83
CA GLY A 56 3.70 6.08 -17.47
C GLY A 56 5.17 6.09 -17.01
N PHE A 57 5.88 4.95 -17.08
CA PHE A 57 7.19 4.75 -16.48
C PHE A 57 8.21 5.81 -16.88
N THR A 58 8.40 6.08 -18.17
CA THR A 58 9.43 7.03 -18.66
C THR A 58 9.20 8.45 -18.13
N HIS A 59 7.95 8.88 -18.04
CA HIS A 59 7.61 10.20 -17.49
C HIS A 59 7.90 10.27 -15.99
N LEU A 60 7.44 9.25 -15.26
CA LEU A 60 7.67 9.16 -13.81
C LEU A 60 9.15 9.02 -13.46
N GLU A 61 9.90 8.23 -14.23
CA GLU A 61 11.36 8.06 -14.07
C GLU A 61 12.09 9.40 -14.22
N LYS A 62 11.77 10.18 -15.25
CA LYS A 62 12.34 11.52 -15.42
C LYS A 62 12.04 12.42 -14.22
N MET A 63 10.80 12.46 -13.78
CA MET A 63 10.38 13.26 -12.62
C MET A 63 11.13 12.86 -11.34
N VAL A 64 11.30 11.56 -11.10
CA VAL A 64 12.00 11.03 -9.92
C VAL A 64 13.48 11.30 -9.99
N SER A 65 14.11 11.16 -11.17
CA SER A 65 15.57 11.39 -11.33
C SER A 65 16.01 12.83 -11.03
N GLU A 66 15.09 13.78 -11.13
CA GLU A 66 15.35 15.20 -10.86
C GLU A 66 15.00 15.61 -9.41
N THR A 67 14.53 14.64 -8.58
CA THR A 67 14.00 14.93 -7.22
C THR A 67 14.71 14.10 -6.16
N SER A 68 15.15 14.75 -5.08
CA SER A 68 15.68 14.07 -3.89
C SER A 68 14.55 13.56 -2.98
N GLY A 69 14.84 12.54 -2.16
CA GLY A 69 13.87 12.00 -1.20
C GLY A 69 12.83 11.06 -1.82
N VAL A 70 13.05 10.59 -3.03
CA VAL A 70 12.19 9.63 -3.72
C VAL A 70 13.02 8.60 -4.48
N SER A 71 12.49 7.39 -4.63
CA SER A 71 13.03 6.36 -5.51
C SER A 71 11.91 5.68 -6.30
N LEU A 72 12.23 5.21 -7.50
CA LEU A 72 11.34 4.46 -8.38
C LEU A 72 11.91 3.06 -8.62
N THR A 73 11.09 2.05 -8.36
CA THR A 73 11.39 0.66 -8.70
C THR A 73 10.32 0.15 -9.66
N HIS A 74 10.74 -0.38 -10.79
CA HIS A 74 9.85 -0.91 -11.82
C HIS A 74 9.97 -2.42 -11.94
N ALA A 75 8.83 -3.11 -12.09
CA ALA A 75 8.76 -4.54 -12.38
C ALA A 75 9.57 -5.43 -11.41
N THR A 76 9.58 -5.08 -10.11
CA THR A 76 10.28 -5.90 -9.11
C THR A 76 9.59 -7.24 -8.90
N GLY A 77 10.39 -8.30 -8.79
CA GLY A 77 9.91 -9.62 -8.39
C GLY A 77 9.64 -9.78 -6.89
N VAL A 78 10.10 -8.83 -6.05
CA VAL A 78 10.05 -8.94 -4.58
C VAL A 78 9.68 -7.59 -3.97
N ILE A 79 8.41 -7.21 -4.08
CA ILE A 79 7.90 -5.96 -3.48
C ILE A 79 7.98 -5.99 -1.94
N SER A 80 7.87 -7.15 -1.33
CA SER A 80 7.89 -7.32 0.12
C SER A 80 9.19 -6.84 0.76
N SER A 81 10.34 -7.00 0.10
CA SER A 81 11.61 -6.46 0.61
C SER A 81 11.64 -4.93 0.65
N ILE A 82 10.88 -4.28 -0.24
CA ILE A 82 10.72 -2.82 -0.23
C ILE A 82 9.75 -2.40 0.89
N MET A 83 8.76 -3.23 1.17
CA MET A 83 7.79 -2.99 2.25
C MET A 83 8.40 -3.05 3.65
N GLU A 84 9.53 -3.77 3.85
CA GLU A 84 10.18 -3.92 5.17
C GLU A 84 10.57 -2.58 5.83
N SER A 85 10.78 -1.53 5.05
CA SER A 85 11.16 -0.19 5.55
C SER A 85 10.01 0.80 5.61
N ALA A 86 8.85 0.48 5.02
CA ALA A 86 7.74 1.41 4.92
C ALA A 86 6.94 1.55 6.23
N ASP A 87 6.55 2.77 6.56
CA ASP A 87 5.69 3.10 7.71
C ASP A 87 4.23 3.30 7.31
N ILE A 88 4.02 3.79 6.09
CA ILE A 88 2.70 4.10 5.53
C ILE A 88 2.69 3.63 4.08
N ALA A 89 1.53 3.15 3.61
CA ALA A 89 1.32 2.84 2.21
C ALA A 89 0.22 3.71 1.58
N ILE A 90 0.38 4.02 0.28
CA ILE A 90 -0.73 4.50 -0.56
C ILE A 90 -0.83 3.52 -1.74
N THR A 91 -2.01 2.91 -1.90
CA THR A 91 -2.18 1.80 -2.85
C THR A 91 -3.58 1.73 -3.43
N SER A 92 -3.78 0.89 -4.44
CA SER A 92 -5.10 0.50 -4.91
C SER A 92 -5.75 -0.57 -4.03
N ASN A 93 -7.06 -0.81 -4.20
CA ASN A 93 -7.78 -1.83 -3.45
C ASN A 93 -7.66 -3.24 -4.07
N GLY A 94 -6.45 -3.56 -4.53
CA GLY A 94 -6.10 -4.85 -5.10
C GLY A 94 -5.54 -5.85 -4.08
N ARG A 95 -4.77 -6.83 -4.56
CA ARG A 95 -4.17 -7.87 -3.70
C ARG A 95 -3.08 -7.34 -2.77
N THR A 96 -2.43 -6.25 -3.13
CA THR A 96 -1.36 -5.62 -2.35
C THR A 96 -1.80 -5.23 -0.93
N VAL A 97 -3.10 -4.96 -0.71
CA VAL A 97 -3.62 -4.67 0.64
C VAL A 97 -3.42 -5.82 1.63
N TYR A 98 -3.41 -7.07 1.15
CA TYR A 98 -3.12 -8.24 2.01
C TYR A 98 -1.64 -8.36 2.34
N GLU A 99 -0.75 -8.01 1.40
CA GLU A 99 0.69 -7.97 1.63
C GLU A 99 1.04 -6.89 2.64
N LEU A 100 0.45 -5.69 2.50
CA LEU A 100 0.60 -4.58 3.44
C LEU A 100 0.08 -4.95 4.84
N ALA A 101 -1.09 -5.62 4.91
CA ALA A 101 -1.63 -6.09 6.18
C ALA A 101 -0.71 -7.10 6.86
N HIS A 102 -0.13 -8.04 6.10
CA HIS A 102 0.83 -8.99 6.63
C HIS A 102 2.11 -8.33 7.16
N MET A 103 2.53 -7.25 6.50
CA MET A 103 3.72 -6.48 6.87
C MET A 103 3.45 -5.42 7.93
N ASN A 104 2.23 -5.32 8.47
CA ASN A 104 1.79 -4.31 9.45
C ASN A 104 1.96 -2.86 8.95
N ILE A 105 1.66 -2.60 7.67
CA ILE A 105 1.79 -1.27 7.09
C ILE A 105 0.39 -0.66 6.92
N PRO A 106 0.00 0.32 7.77
CA PRO A 106 -1.24 1.04 7.60
C PRO A 106 -1.19 1.94 6.35
N GLY A 107 -2.35 2.26 5.79
CA GLY A 107 -2.29 3.08 4.58
C GLY A 107 -3.61 3.63 4.08
N ILE A 108 -3.47 4.41 3.02
CA ILE A 108 -4.56 4.99 2.24
C ILE A 108 -4.80 4.11 1.02
N VAL A 109 -6.04 3.75 0.79
CA VAL A 109 -6.43 2.87 -0.33
C VAL A 109 -7.38 3.61 -1.26
N ILE A 110 -6.98 3.70 -2.53
CA ILE A 110 -7.71 4.38 -3.60
C ILE A 110 -8.13 3.31 -4.63
N PRO A 111 -9.39 2.85 -4.62
CA PRO A 111 -9.87 1.91 -5.65
C PRO A 111 -9.74 2.54 -7.04
N GLN A 112 -9.22 1.78 -8.02
CA GLN A 112 -9.00 2.29 -9.38
C GLN A 112 -10.20 2.07 -10.32
N HIS A 113 -11.10 1.16 -9.96
CA HIS A 113 -12.26 0.79 -10.76
C HIS A 113 -13.32 0.09 -9.89
N GLU A 114 -14.55 -0.03 -10.40
CA GLU A 114 -15.71 -0.62 -9.69
C GLU A 114 -15.44 -2.01 -9.09
N ARG A 115 -14.70 -2.88 -9.80
CA ARG A 115 -14.35 -4.19 -9.27
C ARG A 115 -13.55 -4.10 -7.97
N GLU A 116 -12.64 -3.15 -7.85
CA GLU A 116 -11.88 -2.92 -6.62
C GLU A 116 -12.75 -2.34 -5.51
N GLU A 117 -13.81 -1.61 -5.85
CA GLU A 117 -14.75 -1.09 -4.85
C GLU A 117 -15.43 -2.22 -4.06
N THR A 118 -15.75 -3.34 -4.73
CA THR A 118 -16.39 -4.50 -4.08
C THR A 118 -15.49 -5.22 -3.07
N HIS A 119 -14.19 -4.97 -3.09
CA HIS A 119 -13.26 -5.56 -2.14
C HIS A 119 -13.42 -4.92 -0.75
N SER A 120 -13.93 -5.68 0.21
CA SER A 120 -14.28 -5.20 1.55
C SER A 120 -13.16 -5.25 2.58
N PHE A 121 -11.99 -5.80 2.22
CA PHE A 121 -10.88 -5.98 3.17
C PHE A 121 -10.26 -4.66 3.61
N ALA A 122 -9.96 -3.76 2.65
CA ALA A 122 -9.38 -2.46 2.95
C ALA A 122 -10.42 -1.54 3.60
N ARG A 123 -10.38 -1.45 4.92
CA ARG A 123 -11.25 -0.62 5.74
C ARG A 123 -10.55 -0.26 7.05
N GLU A 124 -11.07 0.74 7.75
CA GLU A 124 -10.43 1.26 8.95
C GLU A 124 -10.25 0.20 10.05
N GLN A 125 -11.25 -0.69 10.23
CA GLN A 125 -11.17 -1.81 11.18
C GLN A 125 -10.05 -2.81 10.87
N ASN A 126 -9.49 -2.76 9.67
CA ASN A 126 -8.39 -3.57 9.22
C ASN A 126 -7.12 -2.75 8.94
N GLY A 127 -7.03 -1.50 9.46
CA GLY A 127 -5.83 -0.67 9.39
C GLY A 127 -5.69 0.19 8.14
N PHE A 128 -6.75 0.34 7.33
CA PHE A 128 -6.71 1.10 6.07
C PHE A 128 -7.77 2.19 6.00
N ILE A 129 -7.39 3.36 5.50
CA ILE A 129 -8.31 4.44 5.14
C ILE A 129 -8.69 4.25 3.68
N LYS A 130 -9.89 3.74 3.42
CA LYS A 130 -10.39 3.56 2.05
C LYS A 130 -11.07 4.84 1.57
N MET A 131 -10.61 5.33 0.43
CA MET A 131 -11.22 6.45 -0.29
C MET A 131 -12.32 5.98 -1.24
N GLU A 132 -13.08 6.94 -1.77
CA GLU A 132 -13.97 6.70 -2.90
C GLU A 132 -13.18 6.23 -4.14
N PRO A 133 -13.78 5.42 -5.02
CA PRO A 133 -13.16 4.98 -6.26
C PRO A 133 -12.69 6.17 -7.10
N TYR A 134 -11.50 6.04 -7.66
CA TYR A 134 -10.97 7.06 -8.55
C TYR A 134 -11.76 7.11 -9.86
N VAL A 135 -12.17 8.31 -10.23
CA VAL A 135 -12.75 8.64 -11.54
C VAL A 135 -11.85 9.67 -12.19
N GLU A 136 -11.63 9.56 -13.49
CA GLU A 136 -10.80 10.51 -14.25
C GLU A 136 -11.28 11.94 -14.03
N GLY A 137 -10.35 12.84 -13.73
CA GLY A 137 -10.65 14.23 -13.34
C GLY A 137 -11.07 14.43 -11.88
N MET A 138 -11.19 13.36 -11.09
CA MET A 138 -11.46 13.47 -9.66
C MET A 138 -10.32 14.18 -8.93
N SER A 139 -10.67 15.10 -8.04
CA SER A 139 -9.68 15.72 -7.16
C SER A 139 -9.17 14.73 -6.11
N LEU A 140 -7.85 14.58 -6.03
CA LEU A 140 -7.17 13.79 -4.99
C LEU A 140 -6.64 14.65 -3.83
N GLU A 141 -7.22 15.82 -3.60
CA GLU A 141 -6.81 16.77 -2.54
C GLU A 141 -6.93 16.20 -1.12
N LYS A 142 -7.78 15.20 -0.93
CA LYS A 142 -7.86 14.49 0.36
C LYS A 142 -6.61 13.64 0.66
N VAL A 143 -5.90 13.17 -0.35
CA VAL A 143 -4.74 12.28 -0.15
C VAL A 143 -3.63 12.95 0.66
N PRO A 144 -3.15 14.15 0.30
CA PRO A 144 -2.14 14.85 1.10
C PRO A 144 -2.63 15.15 2.52
N ILE A 145 -3.89 15.50 2.73
CA ILE A 145 -4.46 15.76 4.06
C ILE A 145 -4.45 14.49 4.92
N LEU A 146 -4.88 13.36 4.35
CA LEU A 146 -4.86 12.08 5.05
C LEU A 146 -3.44 11.60 5.35
N LEU A 147 -2.52 11.78 4.39
CA LEU A 147 -1.11 11.45 4.59
C LEU A 147 -0.49 12.31 5.69
N GLU A 148 -0.70 13.62 5.67
CA GLU A 148 -0.20 14.52 6.71
C GLU A 148 -0.72 14.10 8.08
N ASN A 149 -2.02 13.79 8.21
CA ASN A 149 -2.57 13.28 9.46
C ASN A 149 -1.90 11.97 9.92
N LEU A 150 -1.62 11.04 9.00
CA LEU A 150 -0.89 9.80 9.35
C LEU A 150 0.56 10.07 9.77
N ILE A 151 1.20 11.11 9.23
CA ILE A 151 2.57 11.48 9.60
C ILE A 151 2.61 12.10 11.00
N ILE A 152 1.72 13.07 11.29
CA ILE A 152 1.80 13.87 12.53
C ILE A 152 1.03 13.27 13.70
N ASN A 153 -0.03 12.50 13.44
CA ASN A 153 -0.89 11.90 14.46
C ASN A 153 -0.45 10.46 14.77
N ASN A 154 0.58 10.36 15.60
CA ASN A 154 1.15 9.07 16.00
C ASN A 154 0.10 8.11 16.60
N GLN A 155 -0.80 8.62 17.46
CA GLN A 155 -1.84 7.81 18.11
C GLN A 155 -2.82 7.23 17.09
N PHE A 156 -3.24 8.01 16.11
CA PHE A 156 -4.13 7.53 15.05
C PHE A 156 -3.43 6.48 14.18
N ARG A 157 -2.18 6.72 13.76
CA ARG A 157 -1.39 5.76 13.00
C ARG A 157 -1.16 4.47 13.78
N TYR A 158 -0.84 4.56 15.08
CA TYR A 158 -0.71 3.40 15.94
C TYR A 158 -2.00 2.58 16.03
N THR A 159 -3.15 3.26 16.11
CA THR A 159 -4.46 2.57 16.10
C THR A 159 -4.67 1.76 14.83
N LEU A 160 -4.31 2.30 13.66
CA LEU A 160 -4.39 1.56 12.40
C LEU A 160 -3.37 0.41 12.36
N PHE A 161 -2.15 0.65 12.79
CA PHE A 161 -1.10 -0.36 12.87
C PHE A 161 -1.50 -1.54 13.76
N SER A 162 -1.98 -1.29 14.97
CA SER A 162 -2.40 -2.35 15.91
C SER A 162 -3.53 -3.23 15.38
N ARG A 163 -4.38 -2.67 14.50
CA ARG A 163 -5.42 -3.44 13.81
C ARG A 163 -4.86 -4.42 12.78
N LEU A 164 -3.64 -4.18 12.28
CA LEU A 164 -2.96 -5.04 11.30
C LEU A 164 -2.26 -6.22 11.97
N GLU A 165 -1.78 -6.09 13.21
CA GLU A 165 -1.00 -7.12 13.91
C GLU A 165 -1.71 -8.49 14.01
N LYS A 166 -3.05 -8.50 13.89
CA LYS A 166 -3.84 -9.76 13.86
C LYS A 166 -3.71 -10.53 12.54
N PHE A 167 -3.21 -9.90 11.46
CA PHE A 167 -3.14 -10.51 10.15
C PHE A 167 -1.78 -11.18 9.92
N CYS A 168 -1.77 -12.51 9.96
CA CYS A 168 -0.65 -13.33 9.58
C CYS A 168 -1.09 -14.31 8.50
N PHE A 169 -0.62 -14.10 7.29
CA PHE A 169 -0.94 -14.97 6.14
C PHE A 169 0.06 -16.10 5.92
N LEU A 170 1.09 -16.21 6.76
CA LEU A 170 2.01 -17.33 6.76
C LEU A 170 1.24 -18.64 7.04
N GLY A 171 1.55 -19.68 6.28
CA GLY A 171 0.90 -20.98 6.44
C GLY A 171 -0.54 -21.07 5.89
N ASN A 172 -1.07 -20.03 5.25
CA ASN A 172 -2.42 -20.09 4.65
C ASN A 172 -2.57 -21.24 3.64
N LYS A 173 -1.51 -21.54 2.85
CA LYS A 173 -1.51 -22.67 1.92
C LYS A 173 -1.71 -23.99 2.65
N GLN A 174 -0.98 -24.22 3.76
CA GLN A 174 -1.11 -25.45 4.55
C GLN A 174 -2.49 -25.53 5.20
N ARG A 175 -2.96 -24.44 5.81
CA ARG A 175 -4.31 -24.38 6.40
C ARG A 175 -5.43 -24.67 5.40
N LEU A 176 -5.27 -24.23 4.15
CA LEU A 176 -6.22 -24.52 3.08
C LEU A 176 -6.20 -26.00 2.69
N LEU A 177 -5.00 -26.58 2.55
CA LEU A 177 -4.84 -28.01 2.25
C LEU A 177 -5.45 -28.85 3.37
N ASP A 178 -5.17 -28.54 4.64
CA ASP A 178 -5.72 -29.26 5.79
C ASP A 178 -7.26 -29.24 5.76
N LYS A 179 -7.88 -28.09 5.50
CA LYS A 179 -9.33 -27.97 5.38
C LYS A 179 -9.93 -28.74 4.18
N ILE A 180 -9.20 -28.84 3.09
CA ILE A 180 -9.62 -29.65 1.93
C ILE A 180 -9.58 -31.12 2.28
N PHE A 181 -8.50 -31.57 2.93
CA PHE A 181 -8.35 -32.97 3.34
C PHE A 181 -9.40 -33.39 4.39
N GLU A 182 -9.65 -32.55 5.42
CA GLU A 182 -10.73 -32.79 6.39
C GLU A 182 -12.08 -33.02 5.70
N LYS A 183 -12.48 -32.12 4.79
CA LYS A 183 -13.75 -32.25 4.03
C LYS A 183 -13.79 -33.46 3.08
N CYS A 184 -12.66 -33.96 2.62
CA CYS A 184 -12.61 -35.16 1.79
C CYS A 184 -12.75 -36.45 2.63
N ILE A 185 -12.34 -36.44 3.89
CA ILE A 185 -12.48 -37.57 4.83
C ILE A 185 -13.92 -37.67 5.34
N ASP A 186 -14.55 -36.54 5.66
CA ASP A 186 -15.94 -36.51 6.18
C ASP A 186 -17.01 -36.88 5.13
N ARG A 187 -16.62 -37.08 3.86
CA ARG A 187 -17.52 -37.51 2.78
C ARG A 187 -17.46 -39.02 2.46
N LYS A 188 -16.75 -39.81 3.25
CA LYS A 188 -16.74 -41.27 3.20
C LYS A 188 -17.54 -41.85 4.36
#